data_8c66fdaf0827f1a9a37a43c9fb94a6b4
#
_entry.id   8c66fdaf0827f1a9a37a43c9fb94a6b4
#
_cell.length_a   1.000
_cell.length_b   1.000
_cell.length_c   1.000
_cell.angle_alpha   90.00
_cell.angle_beta   90.00
_cell.angle_gamma   90.00
#
_symmetry.space_group_name_H-M   'P 1'
#
loop_
_entity.id
_entity.type
_entity.pdbx_description
1 polymer ?
#
loop_
_entity_poly.entity_id
_entity_poly.type
_entity_poly.pdbx_seq_one_letter_code
_entity_poly.pdbx_strand_id
1 'polypeptide(L)'
;MRHRTPSLATTARKHKIVRPLAAIAAAGATLALAAGPAQAATWSSSDRWASWSNGGYTLYNDVWGSGAGPQTIWANSYSNWGVWSNQPNTGGIKSYPNVSKWVGTPINSLSWVTSGYNVSVPSSGAFETAYDIWDSGNANEIMLWLNQTGPIGPIGSYVTNVSVGGFNWNVYKGWNGSNNVYSFLNTGRSTSGSVDILSVLRWLENNEHWIGNITLGNVQFGWEITSSSGGMNFQVNSYWVSSG
;
A
#
# COMPACT_ATOMS: atom_id res chain seq x y z
N MET A 1 25.64 -84.23 11.52
CA MET A 1 25.69 -85.34 10.54
C MET A 1 25.14 -84.82 9.24
N ARG A 2 26.07 -84.66 8.25
CA ARG A 2 26.02 -85.27 6.93
C ARG A 2 24.70 -85.02 6.17
N HIS A 3 24.63 -84.53 4.95
CA HIS A 3 25.49 -84.78 3.78
C HIS A 3 25.31 -83.67 2.73
N ARG A 4 26.36 -83.41 2.06
CA ARG A 4 26.52 -82.78 0.75
C ARG A 4 25.79 -83.61 -0.35
N THR A 5 25.37 -82.98 -1.45
CA THR A 5 26.10 -83.02 -2.73
C THR A 5 25.28 -82.41 -3.86
N PRO A 6 25.85 -82.28 -5.05
CA PRO A 6 25.94 -81.02 -5.76
C PRO A 6 25.34 -81.03 -7.17
N SER A 7 25.50 -79.83 -7.82
CA SER A 7 25.66 -79.69 -9.26
C SER A 7 24.52 -79.90 -10.23
N LEU A 8 24.25 -78.97 -11.01
CA LEU A 8 24.72 -78.88 -12.39
C LEU A 8 24.45 -77.52 -13.00
N ALA A 9 25.48 -76.88 -13.50
CA ALA A 9 25.41 -75.66 -14.25
C ALA A 9 24.81 -75.91 -15.64
N THR A 10 23.88 -75.03 -16.04
CA THR A 10 23.50 -74.97 -17.44
C THR A 10 23.60 -73.52 -17.87
N THR A 11 24.59 -73.27 -18.73
CA THR A 11 24.96 -71.99 -19.32
C THR A 11 23.96 -71.65 -20.42
N ALA A 12 23.08 -70.65 -20.14
CA ALA A 12 22.26 -70.06 -21.17
C ALA A 12 22.85 -68.72 -21.62
N ARG A 13 23.40 -68.69 -22.83
CA ARG A 13 23.83 -67.45 -23.51
C ARG A 13 22.62 -66.56 -23.76
N LYS A 14 22.53 -65.41 -23.05
CA LYS A 14 21.58 -64.35 -23.37
C LYS A 14 22.18 -63.40 -24.37
N HIS A 15 21.63 -63.34 -25.55
CA HIS A 15 21.90 -62.30 -26.54
C HIS A 15 21.44 -60.95 -26.00
N LYS A 16 22.36 -59.99 -25.91
CA LYS A 16 22.04 -58.60 -25.60
C LYS A 16 21.50 -57.95 -26.88
N ILE A 17 20.24 -57.66 -26.90
CA ILE A 17 19.63 -56.76 -27.88
C ILE A 17 19.92 -55.34 -27.42
N VAL A 18 20.82 -54.64 -28.10
CA VAL A 18 21.06 -53.22 -27.91
C VAL A 18 19.98 -52.46 -28.66
N ARG A 19 19.06 -51.85 -27.95
CA ARG A 19 18.10 -50.90 -28.53
C ARG A 19 18.77 -49.51 -28.49
N PRO A 20 18.76 -48.73 -29.59
CA PRO A 20 19.23 -47.37 -29.58
C PRO A 20 18.23 -46.50 -28.83
N LEU A 21 18.65 -45.77 -27.77
CA LEU A 21 17.92 -44.67 -27.18
C LEU A 21 17.90 -43.51 -28.18
N ALA A 22 16.74 -43.22 -28.74
CA ALA A 22 16.53 -41.96 -29.41
C ALA A 22 16.41 -40.85 -28.36
N ALA A 23 17.42 -39.98 -28.27
CA ALA A 23 17.38 -38.78 -27.48
C ALA A 23 16.45 -37.77 -28.15
N ILE A 24 15.25 -37.55 -27.57
CA ILE A 24 14.38 -36.46 -27.95
C ILE A 24 14.95 -35.20 -27.30
N ALA A 25 15.62 -34.36 -28.08
CA ALA A 25 15.98 -33.01 -27.65
C ALA A 25 14.70 -32.16 -27.65
N ALA A 26 14.13 -31.94 -26.44
CA ALA A 26 13.08 -30.95 -26.26
C ALA A 26 13.75 -29.57 -26.37
N ALA A 27 13.58 -28.92 -27.51
CA ALA A 27 13.91 -27.51 -27.67
C ALA A 27 12.88 -26.69 -26.87
N GLY A 28 13.25 -26.29 -25.63
CA GLY A 28 12.51 -25.32 -24.84
C GLY A 28 12.62 -23.96 -25.51
N ALA A 29 11.59 -23.55 -26.27
CA ALA A 29 11.45 -22.18 -26.70
C ALA A 29 11.15 -21.32 -25.44
N THR A 30 12.16 -20.67 -24.88
CA THR A 30 11.97 -19.57 -23.92
C THR A 30 11.36 -18.42 -24.71
N LEU A 31 10.05 -18.19 -24.54
CA LEU A 31 9.44 -16.92 -24.91
C LEU A 31 10.09 -15.85 -24.01
N ALA A 32 11.10 -15.17 -24.54
CA ALA A 32 11.51 -13.87 -24.00
C ALA A 32 10.35 -12.91 -24.25
N LEU A 33 9.53 -12.67 -23.22
CA LEU A 33 8.64 -11.52 -23.20
C LEU A 33 9.54 -10.29 -23.33
N ALA A 34 9.60 -9.73 -24.53
CA ALA A 34 10.21 -8.43 -24.73
C ALA A 34 9.43 -7.45 -23.85
N ALA A 35 10.00 -7.04 -22.72
CA ALA A 35 9.53 -5.89 -21.99
C ALA A 35 9.58 -4.73 -22.98
N GLY A 36 8.44 -4.23 -23.41
CA GLY A 36 8.38 -3.01 -24.19
C GLY A 36 9.13 -1.90 -23.43
N PRO A 37 9.64 -0.88 -24.12
CA PRO A 37 10.34 0.22 -23.46
C PRO A 37 9.46 0.75 -22.34
N ALA A 38 9.99 0.74 -21.09
CA ALA A 38 9.32 1.36 -19.96
C ALA A 38 9.09 2.83 -20.34
N GLN A 39 7.83 3.22 -20.48
CA GLN A 39 7.50 4.60 -20.80
C GLN A 39 7.97 5.47 -19.61
N ALA A 40 8.79 6.47 -19.91
CA ALA A 40 9.22 7.41 -18.87
C ALA A 40 7.99 8.08 -18.24
N ALA A 41 8.00 8.24 -16.93
CA ALA A 41 6.95 8.94 -16.23
C ALA A 41 6.80 10.37 -16.78
N THR A 42 5.58 10.89 -16.79
CA THR A 42 5.28 12.26 -17.24
C THR A 42 6.01 13.29 -16.37
N TRP A 43 6.17 12.98 -15.08
CA TRP A 43 6.87 13.82 -14.11
C TRP A 43 7.57 12.94 -13.08
N SER A 44 8.73 13.41 -12.59
CA SER A 44 9.41 12.81 -11.45
C SER A 44 10.30 13.82 -10.73
N SER A 45 10.54 13.60 -9.44
CA SER A 45 11.43 14.42 -8.64
C SER A 45 11.99 13.66 -7.43
N SER A 46 13.24 13.96 -7.06
CA SER A 46 13.87 13.53 -5.81
C SER A 46 13.93 14.65 -4.76
N ASP A 47 13.41 15.84 -5.06
CA ASP A 47 13.30 16.90 -4.07
C ASP A 47 12.32 16.48 -2.96
N ARG A 48 12.71 16.70 -1.71
CA ARG A 48 11.93 16.28 -0.52
C ARG A 48 10.55 16.91 -0.48
N TRP A 49 10.42 18.14 -0.99
CA TRP A 49 9.22 18.96 -0.97
C TRP A 49 8.58 19.12 -2.35
N ALA A 50 9.02 18.29 -3.31
CA ALA A 50 8.47 18.33 -4.65
C ALA A 50 6.96 18.15 -4.63
N SER A 51 6.28 18.90 -5.47
CA SER A 51 4.84 18.76 -5.74
C SER A 51 4.54 18.88 -7.23
N TRP A 52 3.44 18.25 -7.65
CA TRP A 52 2.97 18.30 -9.03
C TRP A 52 1.45 18.22 -9.09
N SER A 53 0.85 19.17 -9.82
CA SER A 53 -0.61 19.26 -9.94
C SER A 53 -1.09 18.70 -11.27
N ASN A 54 -2.13 17.88 -11.22
CA ASN A 54 -2.75 17.25 -12.39
C ASN A 54 -4.22 16.94 -12.10
N GLY A 55 -5.13 17.28 -13.02
CA GLY A 55 -6.54 16.92 -12.94
C GLY A 55 -7.29 17.43 -11.69
N GLY A 56 -6.84 18.54 -11.09
CA GLY A 56 -7.42 19.09 -9.86
C GLY A 56 -6.98 18.36 -8.57
N TYR A 57 -5.90 17.59 -8.65
CA TYR A 57 -5.19 17.00 -7.54
C TYR A 57 -3.76 17.51 -7.49
N THR A 58 -3.12 17.39 -6.33
CA THR A 58 -1.68 17.68 -6.15
C THR A 58 -1.00 16.49 -5.49
N LEU A 59 0.10 16.04 -6.10
CA LEU A 59 0.99 15.03 -5.54
C LEU A 59 2.11 15.71 -4.77
N TYR A 60 2.54 15.09 -3.67
CA TYR A 60 3.63 15.54 -2.82
C TYR A 60 4.60 14.39 -2.55
N ASN A 61 5.91 14.67 -2.62
CA ASN A 61 6.94 13.71 -2.20
C ASN A 61 7.07 13.63 -0.67
N ASP A 62 6.87 14.73 -0.01
CA ASP A 62 6.69 14.92 1.44
C ASP A 62 7.62 14.09 2.33
N VAL A 63 8.94 14.35 2.23
CA VAL A 63 9.99 13.69 3.01
C VAL A 63 10.42 14.59 4.16
N TRP A 64 9.74 14.51 5.30
CA TRP A 64 9.92 15.44 6.43
C TRP A 64 10.64 14.83 7.64
N GLY A 65 10.64 13.51 7.79
CA GLY A 65 11.11 12.84 9.00
C GLY A 65 12.60 13.01 9.27
N SER A 66 12.97 13.01 10.55
CA SER A 66 14.36 13.07 10.96
C SER A 66 15.14 11.83 10.49
N GLY A 67 16.33 12.07 9.91
CA GLY A 67 17.18 11.01 9.38
C GLY A 67 16.59 10.29 8.15
N ALA A 68 15.63 10.94 7.44
CA ALA A 68 15.08 10.38 6.22
C ALA A 68 16.14 10.16 5.14
N GLY A 69 16.03 9.02 4.46
CA GLY A 69 16.86 8.63 3.33
C GLY A 69 16.31 9.16 1.99
N PRO A 70 16.90 8.72 0.86
CA PRO A 70 16.48 9.16 -0.46
C PRO A 70 15.10 8.59 -0.84
N GLN A 71 14.33 9.42 -1.51
CA GLN A 71 13.03 9.08 -2.08
C GLN A 71 12.84 9.81 -3.42
N THR A 72 12.29 9.13 -4.39
CA THR A 72 11.94 9.69 -5.70
C THR A 72 10.49 9.40 -5.99
N ILE A 73 9.68 10.45 -6.15
CA ILE A 73 8.30 10.37 -6.62
C ILE A 73 8.26 10.44 -8.14
N TRP A 74 7.36 9.69 -8.75
CA TRP A 74 7.08 9.73 -10.18
C TRP A 74 5.57 9.69 -10.44
N ALA A 75 5.11 10.26 -11.54
CA ALA A 75 3.71 10.25 -11.91
C ALA A 75 3.50 10.21 -13.43
N ASN A 76 2.50 9.45 -13.86
CA ASN A 76 1.89 9.51 -15.18
C ASN A 76 0.63 10.40 -15.16
N SER A 77 -0.11 10.36 -14.05
CA SER A 77 -1.28 11.19 -13.75
C SER A 77 -1.50 11.23 -12.24
N TYR A 78 -2.46 12.03 -11.77
CA TYR A 78 -2.88 12.02 -10.35
C TYR A 78 -3.37 10.66 -9.88
N SER A 79 -3.86 9.81 -10.79
CA SER A 79 -4.40 8.49 -10.49
C SER A 79 -3.43 7.34 -10.76
N ASN A 80 -2.25 7.62 -11.33
CA ASN A 80 -1.20 6.62 -11.57
C ASN A 80 0.16 7.23 -11.29
N TRP A 81 0.71 6.91 -10.11
CA TRP A 81 1.95 7.46 -9.58
C TRP A 81 2.57 6.52 -8.55
N GLY A 82 3.75 6.83 -8.10
CA GLY A 82 4.40 6.05 -7.06
C GLY A 82 5.70 6.67 -6.56
N VAL A 83 6.33 5.97 -5.62
CA VAL A 83 7.66 6.33 -5.11
C VAL A 83 8.58 5.13 -5.09
N TRP A 84 9.84 5.37 -5.43
CA TRP A 84 10.93 4.56 -4.92
C TRP A 84 11.45 5.23 -3.65
N SER A 85 11.55 4.48 -2.57
CA SER A 85 11.92 5.00 -1.26
C SER A 85 12.94 4.08 -0.59
N ASN A 86 13.98 4.64 0.03
CA ASN A 86 14.98 3.91 0.80
C ASN A 86 15.17 4.58 2.16
N GLN A 87 14.18 4.41 3.03
CA GLN A 87 14.18 4.99 4.36
C GLN A 87 14.86 4.03 5.35
N PRO A 88 15.82 4.52 6.17
CA PRO A 88 16.52 3.68 7.14
C PRO A 88 15.59 3.22 8.24
N ASN A 89 15.86 2.03 8.81
CA ASN A 89 15.11 1.49 9.94
C ASN A 89 15.63 2.08 11.27
N THR A 90 15.35 3.35 11.51
CA THR A 90 15.77 4.09 12.72
C THR A 90 14.62 4.62 13.57
N GLY A 91 13.40 4.10 13.32
CA GLY A 91 12.19 4.54 14.00
C GLY A 91 11.68 5.90 13.53
N GLY A 92 10.42 6.20 13.83
CA GLY A 92 9.70 7.42 13.42
C GLY A 92 9.39 7.47 11.93
N ILE A 93 8.30 8.13 11.59
CA ILE A 93 7.87 8.33 10.20
C ILE A 93 8.91 9.18 9.46
N LYS A 94 9.25 8.79 8.23
CA LYS A 94 10.25 9.45 7.38
C LYS A 94 9.61 10.31 6.30
N SER A 95 8.48 9.86 5.76
CA SER A 95 7.79 10.55 4.67
C SER A 95 6.32 10.14 4.61
N TYR A 96 5.52 11.02 3.98
CA TYR A 96 4.15 10.72 3.58
C TYR A 96 3.93 11.15 2.12
N PRO A 97 4.52 10.43 1.14
CA PRO A 97 4.20 10.69 -0.25
C PRO A 97 2.73 10.44 -0.50
N ASN A 98 2.03 11.44 -1.04
CA ASN A 98 0.58 11.40 -1.17
C ASN A 98 0.05 12.13 -2.39
N VAL A 99 -1.18 11.82 -2.76
CA VAL A 99 -2.02 12.61 -3.66
C VAL A 99 -3.11 13.27 -2.83
N SER A 100 -3.33 14.56 -3.01
CA SER A 100 -4.26 15.39 -2.25
C SER A 100 -5.35 15.97 -3.14
N LYS A 101 -6.60 15.95 -2.65
CA LYS A 101 -7.77 16.61 -3.25
C LYS A 101 -8.41 17.54 -2.25
N TRP A 102 -8.50 18.83 -2.57
CA TRP A 102 -9.26 19.79 -1.78
C TRP A 102 -10.76 19.69 -2.08
N VAL A 103 -11.59 19.67 -1.03
CA VAL A 103 -13.06 19.64 -1.12
C VAL A 103 -13.67 21.01 -0.77
N GLY A 104 -13.34 21.58 0.39
CA GLY A 104 -13.72 22.95 0.79
C GLY A 104 -15.20 23.12 1.15
N THR A 105 -15.89 22.06 1.59
CA THR A 105 -17.33 22.08 1.85
C THR A 105 -17.64 21.55 3.26
N PRO A 106 -18.56 22.19 4.03
CA PRO A 106 -19.02 21.64 5.30
C PRO A 106 -19.63 20.25 5.13
N ILE A 107 -19.29 19.30 6.03
CA ILE A 107 -19.73 17.91 5.88
C ILE A 107 -21.25 17.74 5.87
N ASN A 108 -21.99 18.63 6.56
CA ASN A 108 -23.45 18.59 6.59
C ASN A 108 -24.10 19.15 5.31
N SER A 109 -23.32 19.82 4.44
CA SER A 109 -23.75 20.28 3.13
C SER A 109 -23.43 19.28 2.01
N LEU A 110 -22.72 18.19 2.31
CA LEU A 110 -22.34 17.16 1.34
C LEU A 110 -23.36 16.00 1.37
N SER A 111 -23.71 15.51 0.20
CA SER A 111 -24.53 14.29 0.04
C SER A 111 -23.70 13.03 -0.01
N TRP A 112 -22.47 13.13 -0.57
CA TRP A 112 -21.48 12.04 -0.60
C TRP A 112 -20.05 12.58 -0.59
N VAL A 113 -19.14 11.82 -0.03
CA VAL A 113 -17.69 11.88 -0.26
C VAL A 113 -17.23 10.45 -0.35
N THR A 114 -16.88 10.01 -1.53
CA THR A 114 -16.41 8.65 -1.79
C THR A 114 -15.08 8.67 -2.50
N SER A 115 -14.28 7.66 -2.28
CA SER A 115 -12.99 7.51 -2.92
C SER A 115 -12.71 6.05 -3.26
N GLY A 116 -12.06 5.82 -4.40
CA GLY A 116 -11.58 4.49 -4.80
C GLY A 116 -10.08 4.47 -4.98
N TYR A 117 -9.48 3.33 -4.71
CA TYR A 117 -8.04 3.12 -4.77
C TYR A 117 -7.68 1.71 -5.26
N ASN A 118 -6.51 1.60 -5.86
CA ASN A 118 -5.81 0.35 -6.12
C ASN A 118 -4.32 0.62 -6.03
N VAL A 119 -3.60 -0.14 -5.18
CA VAL A 119 -2.17 0.04 -4.92
C VAL A 119 -1.39 -1.25 -5.03
N SER A 120 -0.11 -1.11 -5.37
CA SER A 120 0.90 -2.14 -5.21
C SER A 120 1.87 -1.68 -4.13
N VAL A 121 2.06 -2.50 -3.10
CA VAL A 121 2.91 -2.18 -1.95
C VAL A 121 3.92 -3.29 -1.69
N PRO A 122 5.07 -2.98 -1.07
CA PRO A 122 6.05 -3.99 -0.67
C PRO A 122 5.47 -5.00 0.32
N SER A 123 6.07 -6.19 0.37
CA SER A 123 5.74 -7.21 1.37
C SER A 123 6.54 -7.09 2.66
N SER A 124 7.48 -6.15 2.73
CA SER A 124 8.37 -5.91 3.87
C SER A 124 8.56 -4.41 4.09
N GLY A 125 9.25 -4.03 5.18
CA GLY A 125 9.42 -2.66 5.59
C GLY A 125 8.57 -2.30 6.80
N ALA A 126 8.36 -1.01 7.03
CA ALA A 126 7.47 -0.48 8.06
C ALA A 126 6.73 0.73 7.48
N PHE A 127 5.45 0.56 7.17
CA PHE A 127 4.60 1.57 6.55
C PHE A 127 3.13 1.20 6.67
N GLU A 128 2.25 2.18 6.49
CA GLU A 128 0.83 1.97 6.22
C GLU A 128 0.42 2.64 4.91
N THR A 129 -0.66 2.11 4.30
CA THR A 129 -1.40 2.76 3.22
C THR A 129 -2.62 3.42 3.84
N ALA A 130 -2.71 4.73 3.77
CA ALA A 130 -3.74 5.48 4.47
C ALA A 130 -4.35 6.60 3.62
N TYR A 131 -5.62 6.86 3.89
CA TYR A 131 -6.15 8.21 3.74
C TYR A 131 -5.72 9.03 4.96
N ASP A 132 -5.40 10.29 4.72
CA ASP A 132 -5.20 11.31 5.72
C ASP A 132 -6.10 12.49 5.39
N ILE A 133 -7.14 12.64 6.18
CA ILE A 133 -8.27 13.53 5.90
C ILE A 133 -8.24 14.67 6.91
N TRP A 134 -8.20 15.89 6.40
CA TRP A 134 -8.07 17.10 7.19
C TRP A 134 -9.31 17.99 7.10
N ASP A 135 -9.68 18.61 8.20
CA ASP A 135 -10.55 19.77 8.13
C ASP A 135 -9.78 20.98 7.58
N SER A 136 -10.52 22.00 7.11
CA SER A 136 -9.92 23.19 6.51
C SER A 136 -9.10 24.04 7.50
N GLY A 137 -9.27 23.82 8.79
CA GLY A 137 -8.53 24.48 9.88
C GLY A 137 -7.34 23.68 10.39
N ASN A 138 -7.13 22.46 9.88
CA ASN A 138 -6.11 21.50 10.34
C ASN A 138 -6.18 21.21 11.86
N ALA A 139 -7.37 21.26 12.45
CA ALA A 139 -7.56 20.93 13.86
C ALA A 139 -7.77 19.43 14.09
N ASN A 140 -8.28 18.74 13.07
CA ASN A 140 -8.60 17.31 13.10
C ASN A 140 -7.95 16.60 11.92
N GLU A 141 -7.22 15.54 12.24
CA GLU A 141 -6.59 14.58 11.34
C GLU A 141 -7.33 13.25 11.46
N ILE A 142 -7.93 12.79 10.38
CA ILE A 142 -8.68 11.54 10.34
C ILE A 142 -7.97 10.58 9.39
N MET A 143 -7.32 9.56 9.97
CA MET A 143 -6.55 8.57 9.23
C MET A 143 -7.34 7.30 9.01
N LEU A 144 -7.43 6.82 7.77
CA LEU A 144 -8.02 5.52 7.45
C LEU A 144 -6.93 4.57 6.94
N TRP A 145 -6.40 3.74 7.80
CA TRP A 145 -5.33 2.77 7.51
C TRP A 145 -5.90 1.52 6.85
N LEU A 146 -5.73 1.39 5.56
CA LEU A 146 -6.29 0.29 4.76
C LEU A 146 -5.49 -1.01 4.88
N ASN A 147 -4.18 -0.87 5.01
CA ASN A 147 -3.24 -1.94 5.33
C ASN A 147 -2.01 -1.36 6.02
N GLN A 148 -1.28 -2.23 6.70
CA GLN A 148 -0.02 -1.88 7.36
C GLN A 148 0.96 -3.03 7.27
N THR A 149 2.26 -2.71 7.34
CA THR A 149 3.37 -3.67 7.33
C THR A 149 4.41 -3.22 8.36
N GLY A 150 4.97 -4.16 9.09
CA GLY A 150 6.02 -3.91 10.10
C GLY A 150 5.51 -3.36 11.42
N PRO A 151 6.45 -3.00 12.32
CA PRO A 151 6.14 -2.56 13.68
C PRO A 151 5.79 -1.07 13.70
N ILE A 152 4.59 -0.74 13.28
CA ILE A 152 4.02 0.61 13.32
C ILE A 152 2.70 0.58 14.09
N GLY A 153 2.27 1.73 14.58
CA GLY A 153 1.02 1.86 15.32
C GLY A 153 0.51 3.31 15.32
N PRO A 154 -0.79 3.50 15.53
CA PRO A 154 -1.42 4.81 15.49
C PRO A 154 -1.07 5.65 16.73
N ILE A 155 -1.26 6.95 16.61
CA ILE A 155 -1.19 7.87 17.75
C ILE A 155 -2.41 7.64 18.66
N GLY A 156 -2.16 7.68 19.98
CA GLY A 156 -3.22 7.62 21.00
C GLY A 156 -3.56 6.20 21.45
N SER A 157 -4.79 6.03 21.93
CA SER A 157 -5.26 4.80 22.52
C SER A 157 -6.47 4.23 21.79
N TYR A 158 -6.59 2.90 21.79
CA TYR A 158 -7.79 2.23 21.29
C TYR A 158 -9.03 2.67 22.06
N VAL A 159 -10.11 2.93 21.33
CA VAL A 159 -11.40 3.35 21.91
C VAL A 159 -12.47 2.29 21.64
N THR A 160 -12.67 1.92 20.38
CA THR A 160 -13.77 1.03 19.98
C THR A 160 -13.47 0.37 18.62
N ASN A 161 -14.39 -0.49 18.18
CA ASN A 161 -14.49 -0.93 16.81
C ASN A 161 -15.82 -0.50 16.19
N VAL A 162 -15.79 -0.29 14.86
CA VAL A 162 -16.97 0.13 14.11
C VAL A 162 -16.93 -0.42 12.69
N SER A 163 -18.12 -0.71 12.15
CA SER A 163 -18.33 -0.99 10.72
C SER A 163 -18.94 0.25 10.09
N VAL A 164 -18.14 0.99 9.32
CA VAL A 164 -18.56 2.23 8.67
C VAL A 164 -17.73 2.48 7.40
N GLY A 165 -18.32 3.17 6.42
CA GLY A 165 -17.62 3.54 5.19
C GLY A 165 -17.20 2.36 4.31
N GLY A 166 -17.77 1.16 4.50
CA GLY A 166 -17.48 -0.06 3.74
C GLY A 166 -16.42 -0.97 4.35
N PHE A 167 -15.90 -0.65 5.53
CA PHE A 167 -14.86 -1.41 6.23
C PHE A 167 -15.18 -1.62 7.71
N ASN A 168 -14.45 -2.56 8.33
CA ASN A 168 -14.45 -2.80 9.77
C ASN A 168 -13.16 -2.24 10.36
N TRP A 169 -13.27 -1.38 11.35
CA TRP A 169 -12.16 -0.62 11.89
C TRP A 169 -11.96 -0.85 13.39
N ASN A 170 -10.71 -0.91 13.81
CA ASN A 170 -10.31 -0.59 15.18
C ASN A 170 -10.02 0.92 15.24
N VAL A 171 -10.67 1.63 16.15
CA VAL A 171 -10.60 3.10 16.23
C VAL A 171 -9.73 3.52 17.39
N TYR A 172 -8.82 4.45 17.11
CA TYR A 172 -7.93 5.07 18.08
C TYR A 172 -8.13 6.57 18.11
N LYS A 173 -7.93 7.18 19.28
CA LYS A 173 -8.00 8.62 19.47
C LYS A 173 -6.76 9.11 20.20
N GLY A 174 -6.15 10.17 19.66
CA GLY A 174 -4.93 10.74 20.19
C GLY A 174 -4.77 12.22 19.89
N TRP A 175 -3.59 12.71 20.21
CA TRP A 175 -3.13 14.08 19.98
C TRP A 175 -1.66 14.04 19.58
N ASN A 176 -1.31 14.68 18.46
CA ASN A 176 0.06 14.65 17.92
C ASN A 176 0.94 15.83 18.37
N GLY A 177 0.45 16.67 19.29
CA GLY A 177 1.09 17.90 19.72
C GLY A 177 0.49 19.16 19.09
N SER A 178 -0.26 19.02 18.00
CA SER A 178 -0.90 20.12 17.26
C SER A 178 -2.36 19.85 16.93
N ASN A 179 -2.72 18.62 16.62
CA ASN A 179 -4.02 18.22 16.08
C ASN A 179 -4.63 17.06 16.87
N ASN A 180 -5.97 16.97 16.90
CA ASN A 180 -6.64 15.73 17.25
C ASN A 180 -6.42 14.71 16.15
N VAL A 181 -6.07 13.46 16.52
CA VAL A 181 -5.85 12.37 15.58
C VAL A 181 -6.85 11.25 15.84
N TYR A 182 -7.59 10.87 14.80
CA TYR A 182 -8.57 9.80 14.84
C TYR A 182 -8.16 8.74 13.82
N SER A 183 -7.57 7.65 14.28
CA SER A 183 -7.04 6.60 13.38
C SER A 183 -7.96 5.39 13.34
N PHE A 184 -8.41 5.04 12.16
CA PHE A 184 -9.24 3.88 11.85
C PHE A 184 -8.36 2.82 11.19
N LEU A 185 -8.02 1.76 11.90
CA LEU A 185 -7.22 0.66 11.41
C LEU A 185 -8.12 -0.45 10.88
N ASN A 186 -8.08 -0.70 9.58
CA ASN A 186 -8.83 -1.80 8.96
C ASN A 186 -8.45 -3.13 9.59
N THR A 187 -9.45 -3.88 10.07
CA THR A 187 -9.25 -5.20 10.69
C THR A 187 -8.81 -6.27 9.69
N GLY A 188 -9.02 -6.00 8.40
CA GLY A 188 -8.46 -6.75 7.28
C GLY A 188 -7.22 -6.08 6.70
N ARG A 189 -6.77 -6.57 5.53
CA ARG A 189 -5.75 -5.92 4.71
C ARG A 189 -6.35 -5.67 3.33
N SER A 190 -6.31 -4.42 2.88
CA SER A 190 -6.87 -4.07 1.57
C SER A 190 -5.85 -3.27 0.75
N THR A 191 -5.68 -3.66 -0.50
CA THR A 191 -4.86 -2.95 -1.50
C THR A 191 -5.72 -2.39 -2.63
N SER A 192 -7.05 -2.63 -2.59
CA SER A 192 -7.98 -2.05 -3.55
C SER A 192 -9.39 -2.01 -2.97
N GLY A 193 -10.19 -1.02 -3.38
CA GLY A 193 -11.57 -0.88 -2.93
C GLY A 193 -12.07 0.54 -3.06
N SER A 194 -13.20 0.80 -2.40
CA SER A 194 -13.77 2.13 -2.24
C SER A 194 -14.18 2.37 -0.80
N VAL A 195 -14.08 3.63 -0.37
CA VAL A 195 -14.42 4.09 0.98
C VAL A 195 -15.50 5.16 0.87
N ASP A 196 -16.55 5.03 1.67
CA ASP A 196 -17.49 6.13 1.93
C ASP A 196 -16.93 6.98 3.08
N ILE A 197 -16.15 8.00 2.71
CA ILE A 197 -15.49 8.91 3.65
C ILE A 197 -16.52 9.73 4.44
N LEU A 198 -17.61 10.17 3.80
CA LEU A 198 -18.63 10.98 4.46
C LEU A 198 -19.30 10.22 5.61
N SER A 199 -19.56 8.92 5.43
CA SER A 199 -20.09 8.08 6.49
C SER A 199 -19.16 7.99 7.70
N VAL A 200 -17.83 7.92 7.47
CA VAL A 200 -16.84 7.94 8.57
C VAL A 200 -16.85 9.28 9.31
N LEU A 201 -16.87 10.40 8.57
CA LEU A 201 -16.91 11.74 9.16
C LEU A 201 -18.22 11.97 9.95
N ARG A 202 -19.36 11.55 9.43
CA ARG A 202 -20.65 11.62 10.11
C ARG A 202 -20.70 10.71 11.35
N TRP A 203 -20.04 9.57 11.33
CA TRP A 203 -19.93 8.74 12.52
C TRP A 203 -19.14 9.47 13.62
N LEU A 204 -18.03 10.13 13.29
CA LEU A 204 -17.27 10.95 14.23
C LEU A 204 -18.10 12.14 14.78
N GLU A 205 -18.93 12.75 13.94
CA GLU A 205 -19.79 13.88 14.35
C GLU A 205 -20.98 13.43 15.21
N ASN A 206 -21.75 12.45 14.73
CA ASN A 206 -23.08 12.15 15.26
C ASN A 206 -23.08 11.06 16.35
N ASN A 207 -22.12 10.13 16.31
CA ASN A 207 -22.06 9.03 17.27
C ASN A 207 -21.04 9.32 18.39
N GLU A 208 -19.85 9.78 18.02
CA GLU A 208 -18.78 10.00 18.98
C GLU A 208 -18.73 11.45 19.50
N HIS A 209 -19.28 12.40 18.73
CA HIS A 209 -19.22 13.84 19.03
C HIS A 209 -17.79 14.36 19.21
N TRP A 210 -16.84 13.77 18.47
CA TRP A 210 -15.42 14.17 18.51
C TRP A 210 -15.10 15.31 17.56
N ILE A 211 -15.90 15.47 16.51
CA ILE A 211 -15.87 16.62 15.59
C ILE A 211 -17.27 17.22 15.50
N GLY A 212 -17.36 18.47 15.06
CA GLY A 212 -18.65 19.10 14.69
C GLY A 212 -18.87 19.08 13.18
N ASN A 213 -19.70 19.98 12.69
CA ASN A 213 -19.88 20.24 11.26
C ASN A 213 -18.62 20.92 10.69
N ILE A 214 -17.53 20.18 10.59
CA ILE A 214 -16.27 20.68 10.03
C ILE A 214 -16.41 20.98 8.54
N THR A 215 -15.64 21.94 8.03
CA THR A 215 -15.42 22.08 6.59
C THR A 215 -14.34 21.07 6.17
N LEU A 216 -14.70 20.10 5.33
CA LEU A 216 -13.77 19.14 4.80
C LEU A 216 -12.73 19.85 3.93
N GLY A 217 -11.47 19.77 4.31
CA GLY A 217 -10.34 20.33 3.60
C GLY A 217 -9.75 19.34 2.61
N ASN A 218 -8.59 18.80 2.93
CA ASN A 218 -7.89 17.86 2.07
C ASN A 218 -8.33 16.41 2.34
N VAL A 219 -8.54 15.66 1.26
CA VAL A 219 -8.53 14.21 1.25
C VAL A 219 -7.23 13.77 0.61
N GLN A 220 -6.28 13.34 1.44
CA GLN A 220 -4.98 12.84 1.00
C GLN A 220 -4.99 11.31 0.99
N PHE A 221 -4.15 10.71 0.14
CA PHE A 221 -3.99 9.26 0.05
C PHE A 221 -2.56 8.91 -0.32
N GLY A 222 -1.94 8.01 0.43
CA GLY A 222 -0.55 7.61 0.22
C GLY A 222 -0.03 6.64 1.26
N TRP A 223 1.23 6.79 1.61
CA TRP A 223 1.93 5.89 2.55
C TRP A 223 2.71 6.69 3.60
N GLU A 224 2.40 6.50 4.88
CA GLU A 224 3.37 6.88 5.91
C GLU A 224 4.48 5.82 5.95
N ILE A 225 5.68 6.22 5.58
CA ILE A 225 6.83 5.31 5.50
C ILE A 225 7.75 5.56 6.68
N THR A 226 7.82 4.59 7.58
CA THR A 226 8.79 4.54 8.69
C THR A 226 10.09 3.90 8.25
N SER A 227 10.04 2.83 7.44
CA SER A 227 11.22 2.17 6.88
C SER A 227 10.92 1.49 5.55
N SER A 228 11.81 1.72 4.59
CA SER A 228 11.87 1.03 3.29
C SER A 228 13.33 0.67 2.96
N SER A 229 14.07 0.25 3.99
CA SER A 229 15.52 -0.04 3.90
C SER A 229 15.84 -1.06 2.81
N GLY A 230 16.84 -0.74 2.00
CA GLY A 230 17.24 -1.51 0.82
C GLY A 230 16.57 -1.04 -0.47
N GLY A 231 15.67 -0.06 -0.40
CA GLY A 231 14.95 0.48 -1.56
C GLY A 231 13.70 -0.32 -1.91
N MET A 232 12.55 0.32 -1.85
CA MET A 232 11.24 -0.29 -2.10
C MET A 232 10.40 0.59 -3.02
N ASN A 233 9.53 -0.05 -3.82
CA ASN A 233 8.61 0.63 -4.71
C ASN A 233 7.18 0.55 -4.15
N PHE A 234 6.52 1.69 -4.15
CA PHE A 234 5.12 1.87 -3.80
C PHE A 234 4.41 2.47 -5.01
N GLN A 235 3.24 1.98 -5.38
CA GLN A 235 2.55 2.45 -6.56
C GLN A 235 1.04 2.54 -6.35
N VAL A 236 0.46 3.66 -6.76
CA VAL A 236 -0.98 3.83 -7.00
C VAL A 236 -1.25 3.44 -8.45
N ASN A 237 -2.04 2.40 -8.66
CA ASN A 237 -2.46 1.92 -9.97
C ASN A 237 -3.69 2.70 -10.45
N SER A 238 -4.60 3.04 -9.53
CA SER A 238 -5.74 3.93 -9.76
C SER A 238 -6.20 4.60 -8.46
N TYR A 239 -6.68 5.84 -8.59
CA TYR A 239 -7.22 6.63 -7.47
C TYR A 239 -8.20 7.68 -7.96
N TRP A 240 -9.23 7.96 -7.16
CA TRP A 240 -10.18 9.04 -7.39
C TRP A 240 -10.88 9.44 -6.09
N VAL A 241 -11.33 10.70 -6.02
CA VAL A 241 -12.24 11.22 -4.98
C VAL A 241 -13.41 11.91 -5.70
N SER A 242 -14.63 11.64 -5.24
CA SER A 242 -15.86 12.28 -5.67
C SER A 242 -16.61 12.83 -4.46
N SER A 243 -17.13 14.05 -4.60
CA SER A 243 -17.93 14.71 -3.56
C SER A 243 -19.03 15.56 -4.17
N GLY A 244 -20.16 15.71 -3.48
CA GLY A 244 -21.29 16.55 -3.89
C GLY A 244 -22.42 16.57 -2.86
#